data_e8ad02c41d2d75a3e08f11dc2442e693
#
_entry.id   e8ad02c41d2d75a3e08f11dc2442e693
#
_cell.length_a   1.000
_cell.length_b   1.000
_cell.length_c   1.000
_cell.angle_alpha   90.00
_cell.angle_beta   90.00
_cell.angle_gamma   90.00
#
_symmetry.space_group_name_H-M   'P 1'
#
loop_
_entity.id
_entity.type
_entity.pdbx_description
1 polymer ?
#
loop_
_entity_poly.entity_id
_entity_poly.type
_entity_poly.pdbx_seq_one_letter_code
_entity_poly.pdbx_strand_id
1 'polypeptide(L)'
;DIQKKGEETLEYLKKTGKRGIVLAGRPYHVDPEINHGIPELITSYGIAVLTEDSISHLAKMDGRLIVLNQWMYHSRLYAAAQFVRTQENLDLIQLNSFGCGLDAVTTDQVNDILTGSGKIYTVLKIDEVNNLGAARIRIRSLLSAIRVREQKHIERHVVSSAYNRVLFTKEMKKNYTILCPQMSPIHFDLLETALRSSGYNVEIMKESRTAVDVGLKYVNNDACYPSLIVVGQIMDALLSGRYDLNHVAIFMTQTGGGCRASNYVGFIRRALEKTGMAQIPVVSLNLSKLEANPGMTYTPALAIRAVQAIVYGDIFMRTVYRMRPYEKVPGSVNAMHEKWKRICNNDLKRAPSMTRFNHIIKDMIRDFDNIPIYEDKVIPRVGIVGEILVKFLPQANNHLVELLEREGAEAVMPDMLDFFLYCLYNSNFKAEKLGTSSAAARMCNIGIAALEYMRKAARKAFAQSKHFTPPADIRDLAKYADPLVSIGNQTGEGWFLTGEIMELIHSGVNNVVCTQPFGCLPNHIVGKGVIKEIRHQYPESNIIAVDYDPGASEVNQLNRIKLMLATAPVSYTHLRAHETGRNL
;
A
#
# COMPACT_ATOMS: atom_id res chain seq x y z
N ASP A 1 34.41 -9.45 -11.98
CA ASP A 1 34.79 -8.89 -13.29
C ASP A 1 34.19 -7.51 -13.57
N ILE A 2 32.88 -7.28 -13.34
CA ILE A 2 32.21 -5.97 -13.56
C ILE A 2 32.84 -4.87 -12.72
N GLN A 3 33.05 -5.08 -11.42
CA GLN A 3 33.66 -4.12 -10.51
C GLN A 3 35.07 -3.76 -10.96
N LYS A 4 35.91 -4.76 -11.32
CA LYS A 4 37.26 -4.53 -11.83
C LYS A 4 37.25 -3.68 -13.10
N LYS A 5 36.29 -3.93 -14.02
CA LYS A 5 36.14 -3.10 -15.23
C LYS A 5 35.70 -1.68 -14.91
N GLY A 6 34.85 -1.50 -13.89
CA GLY A 6 34.50 -0.19 -13.36
C GLY A 6 35.74 0.58 -12.86
N GLU A 7 36.53 -0.06 -12.03
CA GLU A 7 37.78 0.55 -11.48
C GLU A 7 38.80 0.90 -12.59
N GLU A 8 39.02 -0.03 -13.55
CA GLU A 8 39.90 0.23 -14.71
C GLU A 8 39.38 1.43 -15.53
N THR A 9 38.06 1.56 -15.69
CA THR A 9 37.47 2.69 -16.42
C THR A 9 37.63 4.00 -15.65
N LEU A 10 37.46 3.99 -14.33
CA LEU A 10 37.71 5.17 -13.48
C LEU A 10 39.16 5.64 -13.56
N GLU A 11 40.12 4.71 -13.56
CA GLU A 11 41.55 5.05 -13.75
C GLU A 11 41.79 5.64 -15.15
N TYR A 12 41.20 5.07 -16.18
CA TYR A 12 41.28 5.62 -17.55
C TYR A 12 40.74 7.05 -17.62
N LEU A 13 39.56 7.32 -17.02
CA LEU A 13 38.98 8.66 -16.97
C LEU A 13 39.90 9.66 -16.23
N LYS A 14 40.48 9.22 -15.12
CA LYS A 14 41.45 10.05 -14.35
C LYS A 14 42.70 10.37 -15.15
N LYS A 15 43.29 9.38 -15.86
CA LYS A 15 44.49 9.54 -16.67
C LYS A 15 44.27 10.40 -17.91
N THR A 16 43.10 10.33 -18.52
CA THR A 16 42.78 11.00 -19.81
C THR A 16 42.05 12.33 -19.65
N GLY A 17 41.60 12.67 -18.45
CA GLY A 17 40.76 13.84 -18.20
C GLY A 17 39.37 13.74 -18.86
N LYS A 18 39.01 12.58 -19.39
CA LYS A 18 37.69 12.38 -20.02
C LYS A 18 36.56 12.28 -18.99
N ARG A 19 35.36 12.54 -19.45
CA ARG A 19 34.14 12.45 -18.64
C ARG A 19 33.50 11.07 -18.79
N GLY A 20 32.89 10.59 -17.71
CA GLY A 20 32.06 9.40 -17.69
C GLY A 20 30.63 9.69 -17.23
N ILE A 21 29.71 8.86 -17.65
CA ILE A 21 28.32 8.81 -17.16
C ILE A 21 28.07 7.44 -16.54
N VAL A 22 27.58 7.43 -15.32
CA VAL A 22 27.03 6.26 -14.68
C VAL A 22 25.59 6.11 -15.13
N LEU A 23 25.32 5.11 -15.96
CA LEU A 23 23.97 4.75 -16.39
C LEU A 23 23.39 3.82 -15.34
N ALA A 24 22.62 4.39 -14.44
CA ALA A 24 22.05 3.72 -13.29
C ALA A 24 20.63 3.25 -13.58
N GLY A 25 20.25 2.10 -13.07
CA GLY A 25 18.91 1.56 -13.25
C GLY A 25 18.74 0.20 -12.59
N ARG A 26 17.74 -0.52 -13.00
CA ARG A 26 17.57 -1.91 -12.61
C ARG A 26 18.40 -2.83 -13.51
N PRO A 27 18.70 -4.07 -13.07
CA PRO A 27 19.53 -4.99 -13.85
C PRO A 27 19.04 -5.20 -15.30
N TYR A 28 17.73 -5.21 -15.55
CA TYR A 28 17.19 -5.38 -16.88
C TYR A 28 17.36 -4.14 -17.79
N HIS A 29 17.66 -2.96 -17.23
CA HIS A 29 17.94 -1.75 -18.02
C HIS A 29 19.25 -1.82 -18.82
N VAL A 30 20.15 -2.78 -18.53
CA VAL A 30 21.37 -2.98 -19.34
C VAL A 30 21.11 -3.81 -20.61
N ASP A 31 19.94 -4.43 -20.73
CA ASP A 31 19.54 -5.18 -21.92
C ASP A 31 19.34 -4.20 -23.09
N PRO A 32 19.99 -4.45 -24.28
CA PRO A 32 19.90 -3.56 -25.44
C PRO A 32 18.47 -3.34 -25.97
N GLU A 33 17.62 -4.37 -25.92
CA GLU A 33 16.21 -4.25 -26.33
C GLU A 33 15.42 -3.31 -25.41
N ILE A 34 15.77 -3.29 -24.13
CA ILE A 34 15.08 -2.46 -23.13
C ILE A 34 15.62 -1.03 -23.14
N ASN A 35 16.94 -0.84 -23.25
CA ASN A 35 17.55 0.49 -23.22
C ASN A 35 17.58 1.19 -24.58
N HIS A 36 17.15 0.52 -25.65
CA HIS A 36 17.01 1.06 -27.01
C HIS A 36 18.29 1.70 -27.57
N GLY A 37 19.49 1.33 -27.12
CA GLY A 37 20.76 1.88 -27.57
C GLY A 37 21.15 3.20 -26.89
N ILE A 38 20.65 3.49 -25.69
CA ILE A 38 21.06 4.65 -24.89
C ILE A 38 22.57 4.64 -24.55
N PRO A 39 23.20 3.50 -24.18
CA PRO A 39 24.65 3.43 -23.96
C PRO A 39 25.45 3.86 -25.19
N GLU A 40 25.08 3.37 -26.38
CA GLU A 40 25.70 3.70 -27.65
C GLU A 40 25.51 5.18 -28.00
N LEU A 41 24.35 5.74 -27.71
CA LEU A 41 24.08 7.16 -27.88
C LEU A 41 25.01 8.02 -26.99
N ILE A 42 25.22 7.64 -25.73
CA ILE A 42 26.12 8.35 -24.80
C ILE A 42 27.57 8.24 -25.29
N THR A 43 28.02 7.05 -25.68
CA THR A 43 29.39 6.85 -26.16
C THR A 43 29.67 7.57 -27.49
N SER A 44 28.65 7.79 -28.32
CA SER A 44 28.78 8.59 -29.55
C SER A 44 29.15 10.06 -29.31
N TYR A 45 28.97 10.56 -28.08
CA TYR A 45 29.44 11.89 -27.64
C TYR A 45 30.86 11.87 -27.05
N GLY A 46 31.60 10.74 -27.13
CA GLY A 46 32.94 10.59 -26.60
C GLY A 46 33.00 10.42 -25.08
N ILE A 47 31.92 10.00 -24.46
CA ILE A 47 31.75 9.85 -23.01
C ILE A 47 31.76 8.34 -22.67
N ALA A 48 32.51 7.97 -21.65
CA ALA A 48 32.50 6.59 -21.16
C ALA A 48 31.22 6.30 -20.39
N VAL A 49 30.69 5.08 -20.52
CA VAL A 49 29.51 4.61 -19.80
C VAL A 49 29.92 3.55 -18.78
N LEU A 50 29.51 3.74 -17.55
CA LEU A 50 29.63 2.79 -16.45
C LEU A 50 28.23 2.41 -15.97
N THR A 51 28.07 1.23 -15.39
CA THR A 51 26.84 0.82 -14.71
C THR A 51 26.95 1.05 -13.20
N GLU A 52 25.80 1.15 -12.50
CA GLU A 52 25.80 1.39 -11.04
C GLU A 52 26.48 0.26 -10.26
N ASP A 53 26.38 -1.00 -10.72
CA ASP A 53 26.99 -2.16 -10.07
C ASP A 53 28.52 -2.24 -10.26
N SER A 54 29.03 -1.55 -11.27
CA SER A 54 30.47 -1.48 -11.51
C SER A 54 31.22 -0.58 -10.51
N ILE A 55 30.51 0.34 -9.82
CA ILE A 55 31.13 1.37 -8.94
C ILE A 55 30.48 1.47 -7.55
N SER A 56 29.30 0.90 -7.32
CA SER A 56 28.57 1.05 -6.06
C SER A 56 29.32 0.55 -4.83
N HIS A 57 30.20 -0.44 -4.98
CA HIS A 57 31.06 -0.98 -3.91
C HIS A 57 32.11 0.02 -3.42
N LEU A 58 32.44 1.05 -4.19
CA LEU A 58 33.39 2.10 -3.84
C LEU A 58 32.78 3.21 -2.97
N ALA A 59 31.45 3.18 -2.80
CA ALA A 59 30.76 4.21 -2.05
C ALA A 59 30.94 4.06 -0.55
N LYS A 60 31.18 5.19 0.11
CA LYS A 60 30.95 5.32 1.55
C LYS A 60 29.57 5.92 1.74
N MET A 61 28.65 5.16 2.32
CA MET A 61 27.31 5.65 2.64
C MET A 61 27.42 6.61 3.83
N ASP A 62 27.37 7.91 3.54
CA ASP A 62 27.29 8.95 4.54
C ASP A 62 25.90 9.60 4.50
N GLY A 63 25.35 9.82 5.65
CA GLY A 63 24.02 10.40 5.80
C GLY A 63 22.88 9.37 5.87
N ARG A 64 21.72 9.85 6.34
CA ARG A 64 20.51 9.04 6.44
C ARG A 64 19.63 9.26 5.22
N LEU A 65 19.17 8.15 4.64
CA LEU A 65 18.16 8.20 3.60
C LEU A 65 16.81 8.61 4.22
N ILE A 66 16.01 9.41 3.52
CA ILE A 66 14.61 9.71 3.90
C ILE A 66 13.77 8.45 3.75
N VAL A 67 14.06 7.67 2.71
CA VAL A 67 13.37 6.42 2.39
C VAL A 67 13.96 5.23 3.16
N LEU A 68 13.16 4.20 3.34
CA LEU A 68 13.62 2.93 3.88
C LEU A 68 14.50 2.21 2.85
N ASN A 69 15.72 1.90 3.23
CA ASN A 69 16.68 1.15 2.37
C ASN A 69 16.43 -0.35 2.50
N GLN A 70 15.49 -0.88 1.73
CA GLN A 70 14.99 -2.26 1.86
C GLN A 70 15.16 -3.11 0.60
N TRP A 71 15.50 -2.50 -0.54
CA TRP A 71 15.64 -3.21 -1.82
C TRP A 71 17.09 -3.19 -2.28
N MET A 72 17.64 -4.37 -2.61
CA MET A 72 19.04 -4.51 -2.99
C MET A 72 19.43 -3.60 -4.17
N TYR A 73 18.67 -3.64 -5.26
CA TYR A 73 18.99 -2.85 -6.45
C TYR A 73 18.90 -1.34 -6.20
N HIS A 74 17.93 -0.91 -5.38
CA HIS A 74 17.82 0.49 -4.99
C HIS A 74 18.97 0.93 -4.09
N SER A 75 19.42 0.05 -3.18
CA SER A 75 20.63 0.31 -2.37
C SER A 75 21.84 0.56 -3.24
N ARG A 76 22.01 -0.17 -4.35
CA ARG A 76 23.11 0.06 -5.30
C ARG A 76 22.99 1.41 -5.99
N LEU A 77 21.77 1.84 -6.36
CA LEU A 77 21.51 3.16 -6.96
C LEU A 77 21.91 4.29 -6.00
N TYR A 78 21.54 4.17 -4.72
CA TYR A 78 21.92 5.14 -3.69
C TYR A 78 23.44 5.18 -3.49
N ALA A 79 24.09 4.01 -3.44
CA ALA A 79 25.54 3.90 -3.32
C ALA A 79 26.26 4.51 -4.54
N ALA A 80 25.80 4.20 -5.74
CA ALA A 80 26.36 4.78 -6.96
C ALA A 80 26.22 6.32 -6.97
N ALA A 81 25.05 6.86 -6.58
CA ALA A 81 24.84 8.30 -6.45
C ALA A 81 25.76 8.93 -5.40
N GLN A 82 25.95 8.26 -4.23
CA GLN A 82 26.89 8.70 -3.20
C GLN A 82 28.33 8.72 -3.70
N PHE A 83 28.74 7.75 -4.52
CA PHE A 83 30.06 7.76 -5.13
C PHE A 83 30.20 8.90 -6.15
N VAL A 84 29.26 9.01 -7.10
CA VAL A 84 29.28 10.02 -8.17
C VAL A 84 29.33 11.44 -7.62
N ARG A 85 28.63 11.72 -6.50
CA ARG A 85 28.65 13.06 -5.90
C ARG A 85 30.05 13.54 -5.50
N THR A 86 30.97 12.62 -5.20
CA THR A 86 32.36 12.93 -4.80
C THR A 86 33.30 13.07 -5.99
N GLN A 87 32.89 12.68 -7.20
CA GLN A 87 33.72 12.67 -8.40
C GLN A 87 33.43 13.90 -9.27
N GLU A 88 34.46 14.58 -9.76
CA GLU A 88 34.30 15.75 -10.61
C GLU A 88 33.90 15.40 -12.05
N ASN A 89 34.53 14.37 -12.60
CA ASN A 89 34.39 13.96 -14.00
C ASN A 89 33.35 12.88 -14.24
N LEU A 90 32.53 12.54 -13.22
CA LEU A 90 31.41 11.60 -13.34
C LEU A 90 30.08 12.31 -13.11
N ASP A 91 29.11 11.97 -13.92
CA ASP A 91 27.71 12.33 -13.75
C ASP A 91 26.84 11.07 -13.78
N LEU A 92 25.58 11.16 -13.35
CA LEU A 92 24.67 10.02 -13.30
C LEU A 92 23.41 10.33 -14.12
N ILE A 93 23.06 9.38 -14.97
CA ILE A 93 21.76 9.31 -15.65
C ILE A 93 21.03 8.09 -15.10
N GLN A 94 19.84 8.27 -14.59
CA GLN A 94 19.01 7.15 -14.14
C GLN A 94 18.01 6.75 -15.22
N LEU A 95 18.01 5.47 -15.59
CA LEU A 95 16.96 4.85 -16.38
C LEU A 95 15.80 4.48 -15.46
N ASN A 96 14.60 4.78 -15.88
CA ASN A 96 13.38 4.56 -15.12
C ASN A 96 12.29 4.01 -16.06
N SER A 97 11.71 2.87 -15.72
CA SER A 97 10.57 2.34 -16.46
C SER A 97 9.34 3.22 -16.23
N PHE A 98 8.59 3.50 -17.29
CA PHE A 98 7.37 4.31 -17.22
C PHE A 98 6.38 3.71 -16.22
N GLY A 99 5.83 4.54 -15.33
CA GLY A 99 4.85 4.13 -14.32
C GLY A 99 5.39 3.20 -13.23
N CYS A 100 6.72 2.98 -13.12
CA CYS A 100 7.29 2.15 -12.07
C CYS A 100 7.32 2.90 -10.73
N GLY A 101 6.40 2.57 -9.85
CA GLY A 101 6.32 3.24 -8.55
C GLY A 101 7.43 2.88 -7.57
N LEU A 102 8.17 1.79 -7.77
CA LEU A 102 9.39 1.52 -7.00
C LEU A 102 10.49 2.49 -7.40
N ASP A 103 10.62 2.78 -8.70
CA ASP A 103 11.56 3.75 -9.19
C ASP A 103 11.19 5.18 -8.77
N ALA A 104 9.90 5.47 -8.57
CA ALA A 104 9.46 6.76 -8.02
C ALA A 104 10.04 7.04 -6.63
N VAL A 105 10.21 6.01 -5.79
CA VAL A 105 10.90 6.13 -4.50
C VAL A 105 12.39 6.41 -4.70
N THR A 106 13.01 5.72 -5.65
CA THR A 106 14.46 5.76 -5.89
C THR A 106 14.89 7.05 -6.54
N THR A 107 14.14 7.51 -7.57
CA THR A 107 14.48 8.73 -8.32
C THR A 107 14.51 9.95 -7.42
N ASP A 108 13.55 10.07 -6.53
CA ASP A 108 13.51 11.17 -5.57
C ASP A 108 14.71 11.16 -4.63
N GLN A 109 15.08 9.99 -4.09
CA GLN A 109 16.20 9.89 -3.18
C GLN A 109 17.55 10.10 -3.88
N VAL A 110 17.75 9.58 -5.09
CA VAL A 110 18.94 9.81 -5.91
C VAL A 110 19.06 11.28 -6.29
N ASN A 111 17.93 11.93 -6.64
CA ASN A 111 17.90 13.36 -6.89
C ASN A 111 18.41 14.16 -5.68
N ASP A 112 17.94 13.85 -4.47
CA ASP A 112 18.37 14.55 -3.26
C ASP A 112 19.89 14.38 -3.00
N ILE A 113 20.41 13.15 -3.20
CA ILE A 113 21.85 12.88 -3.04
C ILE A 113 22.69 13.71 -4.01
N LEU A 114 22.29 13.76 -5.29
CA LEU A 114 23.05 14.43 -6.33
C LEU A 114 22.91 15.96 -6.28
N THR A 115 21.69 16.47 -6.20
CA THR A 115 21.44 17.91 -6.17
C THR A 115 21.94 18.56 -4.89
N GLY A 116 21.85 17.87 -3.75
CA GLY A 116 22.45 18.31 -2.50
C GLY A 116 23.98 18.47 -2.56
N SER A 117 24.66 17.84 -3.52
CA SER A 117 26.10 18.02 -3.79
C SER A 117 26.39 18.96 -4.99
N GLY A 118 25.36 19.63 -5.50
CA GLY A 118 25.48 20.51 -6.66
C GLY A 118 25.64 19.77 -8.00
N LYS A 119 25.45 18.45 -8.05
CA LYS A 119 25.39 17.68 -9.32
C LYS A 119 24.07 17.91 -10.05
N ILE A 120 24.06 17.71 -11.36
CA ILE A 120 22.84 17.72 -12.17
C ILE A 120 22.29 16.29 -12.20
N TYR A 121 21.03 16.13 -11.81
CA TYR A 121 20.34 14.84 -11.90
C TYR A 121 19.53 14.75 -13.19
N THR A 122 19.67 13.63 -13.89
CA THR A 122 18.96 13.38 -15.15
C THR A 122 18.30 12.01 -15.09
N VAL A 123 16.98 11.96 -15.38
CA VAL A 123 16.19 10.74 -15.52
C VAL A 123 15.77 10.57 -16.97
N LEU A 124 15.94 9.37 -17.49
CA LEU A 124 15.40 8.95 -18.78
C LEU A 124 14.30 7.92 -18.53
N LYS A 125 13.07 8.25 -18.88
CA LYS A 125 11.96 7.29 -18.84
C LYS A 125 12.00 6.40 -20.08
N ILE A 126 11.92 5.10 -19.86
CA ILE A 126 11.89 4.06 -20.88
C ILE A 126 10.47 3.49 -20.92
N ASP A 127 9.93 3.36 -22.10
CA ASP A 127 8.66 2.69 -22.38
C ASP A 127 8.83 1.67 -23.53
N GLU A 128 7.74 1.11 -24.00
CA GLU A 128 7.70 0.14 -25.09
C GLU A 128 8.07 0.77 -26.44
N VAL A 129 8.04 2.10 -26.56
CA VAL A 129 8.29 2.82 -27.81
C VAL A 129 9.77 3.13 -27.93
N ASN A 130 10.41 2.53 -28.93
CA ASN A 130 11.81 2.81 -29.25
C ASN A 130 11.96 4.21 -29.86
N ASN A 131 12.05 5.23 -29.00
CA ASN A 131 12.23 6.63 -29.42
C ASN A 131 13.42 7.28 -28.70
N LEU A 132 14.59 7.21 -29.33
CA LEU A 132 15.80 7.88 -28.85
C LEU A 132 15.76 9.42 -28.93
N GLY A 133 14.76 10.01 -29.56
CA GLY A 133 14.66 11.47 -29.72
C GLY A 133 14.63 12.20 -28.39
N ALA A 134 13.75 11.77 -27.48
CA ALA A 134 13.63 12.35 -26.14
C ALA A 134 14.91 12.13 -25.30
N ALA A 135 15.48 10.92 -25.35
CA ALA A 135 16.74 10.60 -24.67
C ALA A 135 17.88 11.48 -25.19
N ARG A 136 18.00 11.64 -26.50
CA ARG A 136 19.01 12.49 -27.17
C ARG A 136 18.92 13.95 -26.70
N ILE A 137 17.71 14.51 -26.65
CA ILE A 137 17.50 15.89 -26.20
C ILE A 137 17.95 16.04 -24.74
N ARG A 138 17.53 15.13 -23.85
CA ARG A 138 17.87 15.18 -22.42
C ARG A 138 19.37 15.02 -22.17
N ILE A 139 20.05 14.08 -22.86
CA ILE A 139 21.49 13.88 -22.75
C ILE A 139 22.24 15.13 -23.24
N ARG A 140 21.86 15.71 -24.39
CA ARG A 140 22.47 16.94 -24.91
C ARG A 140 22.26 18.12 -23.95
N SER A 141 21.07 18.24 -23.35
CA SER A 141 20.78 19.26 -22.35
C SER A 141 21.65 19.12 -21.11
N LEU A 142 21.83 17.88 -20.60
CA LEU A 142 22.74 17.60 -19.51
C LEU A 142 24.17 18.04 -19.84
N LEU A 143 24.69 17.61 -20.99
CA LEU A 143 26.06 17.95 -21.43
C LEU A 143 26.25 19.47 -21.63
N SER A 144 25.25 20.16 -22.16
CA SER A 144 25.28 21.62 -22.29
C SER A 144 25.28 22.31 -20.92
N ALA A 145 24.43 21.85 -20.00
CA ALA A 145 24.36 22.41 -18.64
C ALA A 145 25.69 22.20 -17.86
N ILE A 146 26.33 21.05 -18.04
CA ILE A 146 27.66 20.78 -17.46
C ILE A 146 28.70 21.75 -18.01
N ARG A 147 28.77 21.93 -19.35
CA ARG A 147 29.72 22.87 -19.99
C ARG A 147 29.50 24.31 -19.51
N VAL A 148 28.26 24.76 -19.40
CA VAL A 148 27.94 26.10 -18.90
C VAL A 148 28.40 26.30 -17.47
N ARG A 149 28.24 25.29 -16.61
CA ARG A 149 28.72 25.33 -15.21
C ARG A 149 30.24 25.42 -15.14
N GLU A 150 30.94 24.62 -15.95
CA GLU A 150 32.40 24.65 -16.03
C GLU A 150 32.91 26.02 -16.52
N GLN A 151 32.34 26.55 -17.59
CA GLN A 151 32.72 27.87 -18.15
C GLN A 151 32.46 29.01 -17.16
N LYS A 152 31.37 28.93 -16.37
CA LYS A 152 31.00 29.97 -15.40
C LYS A 152 31.66 29.79 -14.05
N HIS A 153 32.50 28.77 -13.86
CA HIS A 153 33.12 28.39 -12.57
C HIS A 153 32.12 28.38 -11.41
N ILE A 154 30.91 27.83 -11.65
CA ILE A 154 29.87 27.77 -10.63
C ILE A 154 30.31 26.79 -9.55
N GLU A 155 30.61 27.32 -8.37
CA GLU A 155 30.94 26.51 -7.21
C GLU A 155 29.79 25.58 -6.81
N ARG A 156 30.13 24.38 -6.39
CA ARG A 156 29.17 23.40 -5.88
C ARG A 156 28.86 23.73 -4.43
N HIS A 157 27.65 24.17 -4.17
CA HIS A 157 27.16 24.28 -2.80
C HIS A 157 26.74 22.89 -2.33
N VAL A 158 27.56 22.29 -1.45
CA VAL A 158 27.21 21.03 -0.80
C VAL A 158 26.26 21.33 0.36
N VAL A 159 24.98 21.00 0.18
CA VAL A 159 24.02 21.03 1.28
C VAL A 159 24.12 19.68 2.01
N SER A 160 24.19 19.73 3.33
CA SER A 160 24.14 18.49 4.13
C SER A 160 22.80 17.79 3.89
N SER A 161 22.86 16.58 3.33
CA SER A 161 21.68 15.72 3.12
C SER A 161 21.26 14.96 4.39
N ALA A 162 21.79 15.38 5.56
CA ALA A 162 21.43 14.75 6.83
C ALA A 162 19.99 15.09 7.20
N TYR A 163 19.08 14.18 6.91
CA TYR A 163 17.70 14.28 7.38
C TYR A 163 17.64 14.15 8.90
N ASN A 164 17.34 15.25 9.59
CA ASN A 164 17.13 15.28 11.03
C ASN A 164 15.66 14.95 11.35
N ARG A 165 15.42 13.69 11.69
CA ARG A 165 14.10 13.22 12.07
C ARG A 165 13.64 13.86 13.40
N VAL A 166 12.50 14.52 13.38
CA VAL A 166 11.85 14.99 14.60
C VAL A 166 11.19 13.81 15.33
N LEU A 167 11.58 13.58 16.58
CA LEU A 167 11.03 12.51 17.41
C LEU A 167 9.79 12.98 18.15
N PHE A 168 8.76 12.15 18.18
CA PHE A 168 7.60 12.37 19.03
C PHE A 168 7.95 12.00 20.48
N THR A 169 8.00 13.00 21.37
CA THR A 169 8.44 12.85 22.76
C THR A 169 7.29 12.58 23.73
N LYS A 170 7.63 12.25 24.99
CA LYS A 170 6.64 12.06 26.06
C LYS A 170 5.92 13.36 26.43
N GLU A 171 6.58 14.49 26.29
CA GLU A 171 6.03 15.83 26.51
C GLU A 171 5.01 16.17 25.42
N MET A 172 5.34 15.90 24.15
CA MET A 172 4.44 16.11 23.02
C MET A 172 3.15 15.29 23.15
N LYS A 173 3.22 14.08 23.72
CA LYS A 173 2.03 13.25 23.96
C LYS A 173 0.93 13.98 24.73
N LYS A 174 1.28 14.92 25.59
CA LYS A 174 0.32 15.63 26.45
C LYS A 174 -0.44 16.75 25.74
N ASN A 175 0.24 17.41 24.77
CA ASN A 175 -0.24 18.67 24.19
C ASN A 175 -0.45 18.62 22.68
N TYR A 176 -0.01 17.56 22.01
CA TYR A 176 -0.10 17.43 20.55
C TYR A 176 -1.39 16.72 20.13
N THR A 177 -1.98 17.19 19.05
CA THR A 177 -3.01 16.46 18.31
C THR A 177 -2.33 15.57 17.29
N ILE A 178 -2.64 14.28 17.31
CA ILE A 178 -2.07 13.30 16.39
C ILE A 178 -3.06 13.07 15.26
N LEU A 179 -2.71 13.48 14.05
CA LEU A 179 -3.51 13.29 12.85
C LEU A 179 -3.22 11.92 12.24
N CYS A 180 -4.27 11.15 11.97
CA CYS A 180 -4.17 9.85 11.33
C CYS A 180 -5.00 9.86 10.05
N PRO A 181 -4.42 9.47 8.88
CA PRO A 181 -5.18 9.38 7.65
C PRO A 181 -6.28 8.33 7.73
N GLN A 182 -7.40 8.59 7.08
CA GLN A 182 -8.51 7.65 6.98
C GLN A 182 -8.16 6.51 6.01
N MET A 183 -8.48 5.28 6.40
CA MET A 183 -8.34 4.11 5.53
C MET A 183 -9.66 3.32 5.41
N SER A 184 -10.45 3.28 6.49
CA SER A 184 -11.72 2.53 6.54
C SER A 184 -12.65 3.17 7.57
N PRO A 185 -13.64 3.96 7.17
CA PRO A 185 -14.50 4.67 8.11
C PRO A 185 -15.17 3.76 9.14
N ILE A 186 -15.61 2.58 8.73
CA ILE A 186 -16.30 1.61 9.59
C ILE A 186 -15.41 1.04 10.72
N HIS A 187 -14.08 1.02 10.52
CA HIS A 187 -13.10 0.55 11.50
C HIS A 187 -12.42 1.69 12.25
N PHE A 188 -12.04 2.75 11.53
CA PHE A 188 -11.16 3.80 12.05
C PHE A 188 -11.84 4.69 13.08
N ASP A 189 -13.16 4.88 13.00
CA ASP A 189 -13.93 5.56 14.06
C ASP A 189 -13.81 4.85 15.42
N LEU A 190 -13.76 3.52 15.40
CA LEU A 190 -13.57 2.71 16.61
C LEU A 190 -12.10 2.73 17.07
N LEU A 191 -11.16 2.69 16.12
CA LEU A 191 -9.72 2.79 16.41
C LEU A 191 -9.37 4.15 17.02
N GLU A 192 -10.00 5.25 16.57
CA GLU A 192 -9.85 6.56 17.20
C GLU A 192 -10.22 6.50 18.69
N THR A 193 -11.37 5.90 19.01
CA THR A 193 -11.79 5.72 20.40
C THR A 193 -10.81 4.87 21.20
N ALA A 194 -10.26 3.79 20.61
CA ALA A 194 -9.28 2.93 21.26
C ALA A 194 -7.98 3.67 21.59
N LEU A 195 -7.48 4.50 20.67
CA LEU A 195 -6.28 5.31 20.83
C LEU A 195 -6.49 6.43 21.85
N ARG A 196 -7.61 7.15 21.77
CA ARG A 196 -7.98 8.23 22.73
C ARG A 196 -8.11 7.67 24.14
N SER A 197 -8.72 6.49 24.30
CA SER A 197 -8.88 5.81 25.59
C SER A 197 -7.56 5.29 26.16
N SER A 198 -6.50 5.30 25.36
CA SER A 198 -5.13 4.93 25.77
C SER A 198 -4.24 6.15 26.02
N GLY A 199 -4.84 7.36 26.09
CA GLY A 199 -4.17 8.59 26.47
C GLY A 199 -3.47 9.31 25.31
N TYR A 200 -3.92 9.12 24.07
CA TYR A 200 -3.47 9.86 22.89
C TYR A 200 -4.58 10.77 22.38
N ASN A 201 -4.27 12.04 22.12
CA ASN A 201 -5.20 12.93 21.45
C ASN A 201 -5.11 12.72 19.94
N VAL A 202 -5.77 11.66 19.44
CA VAL A 202 -5.79 11.27 18.02
C VAL A 202 -7.04 11.82 17.36
N GLU A 203 -6.90 12.26 16.12
CA GLU A 203 -7.99 12.61 15.22
C GLU A 203 -7.82 11.86 13.91
N ILE A 204 -8.82 11.04 13.56
CA ILE A 204 -8.88 10.40 12.23
C ILE A 204 -9.40 11.43 11.25
N MET A 205 -8.61 11.69 10.20
CA MET A 205 -8.98 12.69 9.20
C MET A 205 -10.23 12.24 8.43
N LYS A 206 -11.09 13.20 8.13
CA LYS A 206 -12.24 12.93 7.26
C LYS A 206 -11.80 12.85 5.82
N GLU A 207 -12.60 12.18 5.00
CA GLU A 207 -12.41 12.17 3.56
C GLU A 207 -12.36 13.60 3.01
N SER A 208 -11.42 13.87 2.12
CA SER A 208 -11.23 15.16 1.49
C SER A 208 -11.30 15.01 -0.03
N ARG A 209 -12.19 15.75 -0.68
CA ARG A 209 -12.33 15.74 -2.13
C ARG A 209 -11.07 16.24 -2.86
N THR A 210 -10.26 17.04 -2.19
CA THR A 210 -9.03 17.63 -2.72
C THR A 210 -7.78 16.82 -2.40
N ALA A 211 -7.90 15.72 -1.63
CA ALA A 211 -6.74 14.94 -1.19
C ALA A 211 -5.87 14.45 -2.36
N VAL A 212 -6.47 13.98 -3.45
CA VAL A 212 -5.73 13.50 -4.62
C VAL A 212 -4.95 14.65 -5.28
N ASP A 213 -5.61 15.78 -5.51
CA ASP A 213 -5.01 16.96 -6.15
C ASP A 213 -3.87 17.53 -5.30
N VAL A 214 -4.05 17.56 -3.99
CA VAL A 214 -3.01 17.98 -3.04
C VAL A 214 -1.87 16.98 -3.04
N GLY A 215 -2.16 15.68 -3.02
CA GLY A 215 -1.15 14.61 -3.09
C GLY A 215 -0.26 14.73 -4.34
N LEU A 216 -0.84 15.00 -5.50
CA LEU A 216 -0.13 15.20 -6.77
C LEU A 216 0.88 16.36 -6.75
N LYS A 217 0.70 17.34 -5.86
CA LYS A 217 1.65 18.47 -5.72
C LYS A 217 2.90 18.10 -4.94
N TYR A 218 2.81 17.14 -4.01
CA TYR A 218 3.88 16.88 -3.04
C TYR A 218 4.53 15.51 -3.19
N VAL A 219 3.86 14.56 -3.83
CA VAL A 219 4.36 13.21 -4.09
C VAL A 219 4.74 13.05 -5.55
N ASN A 220 5.73 12.23 -5.83
CA ASN A 220 6.10 11.85 -7.19
C ASN A 220 4.89 11.18 -7.90
N ASN A 221 4.55 11.66 -9.10
CA ASN A 221 3.37 11.20 -9.84
C ASN A 221 3.42 9.71 -10.25
N ASP A 222 4.62 9.12 -10.33
CA ASP A 222 4.79 7.68 -10.58
C ASP A 222 4.64 6.84 -9.28
N ALA A 223 4.44 7.47 -8.11
CA ALA A 223 4.10 6.79 -6.87
C ALA A 223 2.69 6.19 -6.95
N CYS A 224 2.39 5.23 -6.06
CA CYS A 224 1.09 4.56 -6.10
C CYS A 224 -0.06 5.48 -5.65
N TYR A 225 -1.24 5.24 -6.20
CA TYR A 225 -2.46 5.98 -5.89
C TYR A 225 -2.75 6.10 -4.36
N PRO A 226 -2.64 5.02 -3.55
CA PRO A 226 -2.78 5.13 -2.11
C PRO A 226 -1.84 6.14 -1.45
N SER A 227 -0.59 6.25 -1.92
CA SER A 227 0.35 7.23 -1.37
C SER A 227 -0.07 8.68 -1.64
N LEU A 228 -0.65 8.94 -2.81
CA LEU A 228 -1.20 10.25 -3.16
C LEU A 228 -2.36 10.62 -2.23
N ILE A 229 -3.27 9.68 -1.98
CA ILE A 229 -4.42 9.91 -1.08
C ILE A 229 -3.94 10.16 0.35
N VAL A 230 -3.08 9.30 0.88
CA VAL A 230 -2.60 9.42 2.27
C VAL A 230 -1.85 10.72 2.51
N VAL A 231 -0.87 11.03 1.66
CA VAL A 231 -0.12 12.28 1.77
C VAL A 231 -1.03 13.48 1.51
N GLY A 232 -1.93 13.36 0.55
CA GLY A 232 -2.89 14.40 0.22
C GLY A 232 -3.85 14.72 1.37
N GLN A 233 -4.42 13.72 2.05
CA GLN A 233 -5.25 13.92 3.25
C GLN A 233 -4.48 14.69 4.33
N ILE A 234 -3.23 14.28 4.59
CA ILE A 234 -2.37 14.91 5.60
C ILE A 234 -2.08 16.36 5.24
N MET A 235 -1.62 16.59 4.01
CA MET A 235 -1.24 17.93 3.56
C MET A 235 -2.45 18.86 3.46
N ASP A 236 -3.60 18.38 3.00
CA ASP A 236 -4.85 19.13 2.95
C ASP A 236 -5.29 19.56 4.37
N ALA A 237 -5.20 18.66 5.33
CA ALA A 237 -5.50 18.96 6.73
C ALA A 237 -4.54 20.02 7.31
N LEU A 238 -3.24 19.87 7.12
CA LEU A 238 -2.23 20.81 7.64
C LEU A 238 -2.33 22.19 6.99
N LEU A 239 -2.60 22.25 5.68
CA LEU A 239 -2.72 23.49 4.92
C LEU A 239 -4.08 24.19 5.14
N SER A 240 -5.06 23.51 5.73
CA SER A 240 -6.40 24.06 5.98
C SER A 240 -6.45 25.21 7.01
N GLY A 241 -5.37 25.42 7.77
CA GLY A 241 -5.33 26.39 8.87
C GLY A 241 -6.11 25.97 10.14
N ARG A 242 -6.67 24.76 10.19
CA ARG A 242 -7.47 24.26 11.33
C ARG A 242 -6.61 23.81 12.52
N TYR A 243 -5.33 23.52 12.28
CA TYR A 243 -4.44 22.94 13.28
C TYR A 243 -3.27 23.89 13.61
N ASP A 244 -2.89 23.92 14.88
CA ASP A 244 -1.65 24.55 15.30
C ASP A 244 -0.47 23.66 14.89
N LEU A 245 0.29 24.10 13.88
CA LEU A 245 1.41 23.36 13.31
C LEU A 245 2.58 23.11 14.29
N ASN A 246 2.60 23.82 15.43
CA ASN A 246 3.57 23.60 16.50
C ASN A 246 3.14 22.52 17.51
N HIS A 247 1.84 22.15 17.51
CA HIS A 247 1.27 21.17 18.43
C HIS A 247 0.53 20.04 17.70
N VAL A 248 1.00 19.69 16.49
CA VAL A 248 0.46 18.58 15.69
C VAL A 248 1.54 17.54 15.42
N ALA A 249 1.14 16.28 15.37
CA ALA A 249 1.94 15.14 14.95
C ALA A 249 1.16 14.31 13.94
N ILE A 250 1.84 13.51 13.14
CA ILE A 250 1.21 12.61 12.17
C ILE A 250 1.46 11.18 12.60
N PHE A 251 0.45 10.33 12.49
CA PHE A 251 0.54 8.91 12.76
C PHE A 251 0.29 8.10 11.49
N MET A 252 1.19 7.18 11.18
CA MET A 252 1.08 6.30 10.02
C MET A 252 1.59 4.91 10.35
N THR A 253 0.99 3.87 9.77
CA THR A 253 1.50 2.51 9.84
C THR A 253 2.64 2.31 8.84
N GLN A 254 3.61 1.46 9.19
CA GLN A 254 4.73 1.10 8.32
C GLN A 254 4.99 -0.40 8.45
N THR A 255 4.70 -1.15 7.38
CA THR A 255 4.77 -2.61 7.42
C THR A 255 6.20 -3.15 7.38
N GLY A 256 7.15 -2.43 6.78
CA GLY A 256 8.54 -2.90 6.57
C GLY A 256 8.67 -3.99 5.51
N GLY A 257 7.59 -4.30 4.79
CA GLY A 257 7.60 -5.24 3.66
C GLY A 257 8.15 -4.64 2.37
N GLY A 258 8.25 -5.46 1.32
CA GLY A 258 8.78 -5.05 0.01
C GLY A 258 7.92 -4.06 -0.77
N CYS A 259 6.72 -3.73 -0.28
CA CYS A 259 5.82 -2.78 -0.91
C CYS A 259 6.23 -1.31 -0.66
N ARG A 260 5.88 -0.42 -1.59
CA ARG A 260 6.04 1.04 -1.49
C ARG A 260 5.39 1.63 -0.24
N ALA A 261 4.34 1.02 0.28
CA ALA A 261 3.66 1.45 1.51
C ALA A 261 4.62 1.60 2.70
N SER A 262 5.71 0.84 2.74
CA SER A 262 6.78 1.01 3.73
C SER A 262 7.47 2.38 3.67
N ASN A 263 7.33 3.11 2.55
CA ASN A 263 7.94 4.42 2.31
C ASN A 263 6.96 5.60 2.40
N TYR A 264 5.68 5.39 2.74
CA TYR A 264 4.73 6.50 2.91
C TYR A 264 5.18 7.50 3.97
N VAL A 265 5.80 7.02 5.04
CA VAL A 265 6.42 7.86 6.07
C VAL A 265 7.49 8.79 5.47
N GLY A 266 8.30 8.28 4.55
CA GLY A 266 9.29 9.07 3.82
C GLY A 266 8.64 10.13 2.91
N PHE A 267 7.57 9.78 2.20
CA PHE A 267 6.84 10.73 1.36
C PHE A 267 6.18 11.85 2.17
N ILE A 268 5.58 11.51 3.32
CA ILE A 268 5.01 12.50 4.26
C ILE A 268 6.10 13.48 4.70
N ARG A 269 7.25 12.98 5.16
CA ARG A 269 8.37 13.81 5.61
C ARG A 269 8.88 14.74 4.53
N ARG A 270 9.03 14.24 3.30
CA ARG A 270 9.42 15.06 2.14
C ARG A 270 8.39 16.14 1.82
N ALA A 271 7.09 15.83 1.90
CA ALA A 271 6.04 16.81 1.71
C ALA A 271 6.09 17.92 2.78
N LEU A 272 6.35 17.54 4.04
CA LEU A 272 6.54 18.50 5.14
C LEU A 272 7.77 19.41 4.93
N GLU A 273 8.90 18.85 4.48
CA GLU A 273 10.09 19.66 4.16
C GLU A 273 9.80 20.65 3.02
N LYS A 274 9.18 20.21 1.94
CA LYS A 274 8.82 21.06 0.79
C LYS A 274 7.91 22.23 1.16
N THR A 275 7.16 22.12 2.25
CA THR A 275 6.20 23.13 2.72
C THR A 275 6.66 23.91 3.94
N GLY A 276 7.91 23.72 4.38
CA GLY A 276 8.46 24.41 5.55
C GLY A 276 7.89 23.91 6.90
N MET A 277 7.30 22.72 6.92
CA MET A 277 6.69 22.09 8.11
C MET A 277 7.53 20.92 8.66
N ALA A 278 8.84 20.90 8.43
CA ALA A 278 9.74 19.82 8.84
C ALA A 278 9.80 19.60 10.37
N GLN A 279 9.33 20.55 11.17
CA GLN A 279 9.22 20.44 12.63
C GLN A 279 8.14 19.46 13.09
N ILE A 280 7.21 19.07 12.23
CA ILE A 280 6.10 18.17 12.59
C ILE A 280 6.61 16.73 12.70
N PRO A 281 6.50 16.07 13.88
CA PRO A 281 6.91 14.70 14.04
C PRO A 281 5.96 13.74 13.31
N VAL A 282 6.56 12.76 12.61
CA VAL A 282 5.83 11.67 11.96
C VAL A 282 6.09 10.38 12.74
N VAL A 283 5.05 9.92 13.43
CA VAL A 283 5.05 8.71 14.25
C VAL A 283 4.76 7.51 13.37
N SER A 284 5.71 6.61 13.27
CA SER A 284 5.58 5.34 12.54
C SER A 284 5.18 4.22 13.49
N LEU A 285 4.02 3.60 13.26
CA LEU A 285 3.68 2.33 13.88
C LEU A 285 4.30 1.19 13.06
N ASN A 286 5.32 0.56 13.60
CA ASN A 286 5.96 -0.58 12.95
C ASN A 286 6.24 -1.70 13.96
N LEU A 287 5.98 -2.94 13.55
CA LEU A 287 6.29 -4.13 14.32
C LEU A 287 7.76 -4.56 14.19
N SER A 288 8.47 -4.03 13.20
CA SER A 288 9.85 -4.39 12.85
C SER A 288 10.90 -3.54 13.57
N LYS A 289 10.51 -2.67 14.50
CA LYS A 289 11.38 -1.72 15.21
C LYS A 289 12.21 -0.82 14.26
N LEU A 290 11.67 -0.50 13.08
CA LEU A 290 12.31 0.36 12.09
C LEU A 290 12.59 1.75 12.65
N GLU A 291 11.68 2.25 13.49
CA GLU A 291 11.77 3.56 14.12
C GLU A 291 11.23 3.53 15.55
N ALA A 292 11.89 4.26 16.44
CA ALA A 292 11.40 4.45 17.81
C ALA A 292 10.91 5.90 17.99
N ASN A 293 9.76 6.05 18.67
CA ASN A 293 9.22 7.34 19.10
C ASN A 293 8.94 7.28 20.60
N PRO A 294 9.71 7.97 21.45
CA PRO A 294 9.61 7.84 22.91
C PRO A 294 8.23 8.20 23.50
N GLY A 295 7.48 9.06 22.82
CA GLY A 295 6.12 9.43 23.20
C GLY A 295 5.06 8.37 22.88
N MET A 296 5.39 7.40 22.00
CA MET A 296 4.47 6.32 21.64
C MET A 296 4.80 5.05 22.42
N THR A 297 3.92 4.64 23.30
CA THR A 297 4.09 3.44 24.13
C THR A 297 3.01 2.42 23.82
N TYR A 298 3.42 1.23 23.43
CA TYR A 298 2.52 0.12 23.10
C TYR A 298 2.25 -0.70 24.37
N THR A 299 1.12 -0.40 25.03
CA THR A 299 0.69 -1.16 26.19
C THR A 299 -0.18 -2.36 25.78
N PRO A 300 -0.20 -3.47 26.54
CA PRO A 300 -1.12 -4.57 26.28
C PRO A 300 -2.59 -4.12 26.19
N ALA A 301 -2.99 -3.17 27.03
CA ALA A 301 -4.34 -2.62 26.99
C ALA A 301 -4.66 -1.90 25.67
N LEU A 302 -3.72 -1.13 25.11
CA LEU A 302 -3.87 -0.50 23.80
C LEU A 302 -3.97 -1.56 22.68
N ALA A 303 -3.10 -2.57 22.71
CA ALA A 303 -3.11 -3.65 21.73
C ALA A 303 -4.46 -4.40 21.73
N ILE A 304 -4.97 -4.76 22.92
CA ILE A 304 -6.27 -5.43 23.05
C ILE A 304 -7.39 -4.53 22.52
N ARG A 305 -7.44 -3.23 22.90
CA ARG A 305 -8.46 -2.30 22.41
C ARG A 305 -8.42 -2.15 20.88
N ALA A 306 -7.22 -2.06 20.30
CA ALA A 306 -7.06 -1.95 18.86
C ALA A 306 -7.61 -3.18 18.13
N VAL A 307 -7.32 -4.38 18.62
CA VAL A 307 -7.86 -5.62 18.05
C VAL A 307 -9.38 -5.70 18.26
N GLN A 308 -9.90 -5.30 19.44
CA GLN A 308 -11.35 -5.23 19.66
C GLN A 308 -12.04 -4.28 18.69
N ALA A 309 -11.44 -3.12 18.43
CA ALA A 309 -11.96 -2.14 17.46
C ALA A 309 -12.01 -2.71 16.03
N ILE A 310 -10.95 -3.42 15.61
CA ILE A 310 -10.90 -4.07 14.30
C ILE A 310 -11.97 -5.16 14.19
N VAL A 311 -12.09 -6.03 15.20
CA VAL A 311 -13.11 -7.10 15.20
C VAL A 311 -14.53 -6.53 15.18
N TYR A 312 -14.81 -5.47 15.93
CA TYR A 312 -16.10 -4.78 15.85
C TYR A 312 -16.37 -4.21 14.46
N GLY A 313 -15.36 -3.60 13.83
CA GLY A 313 -15.47 -3.07 12.47
C GLY A 313 -15.73 -4.17 11.44
N ASP A 314 -15.04 -5.30 11.52
CA ASP A 314 -15.25 -6.47 10.66
C ASP A 314 -16.68 -7.02 10.81
N ILE A 315 -17.20 -7.10 12.04
CA ILE A 315 -18.58 -7.53 12.29
C ILE A 315 -19.56 -6.54 11.67
N PHE A 316 -19.37 -5.23 11.85
CA PHE A 316 -20.23 -4.23 11.21
C PHE A 316 -20.20 -4.34 9.68
N MET A 317 -19.02 -4.47 9.11
CA MET A 317 -18.88 -4.61 7.67
C MET A 317 -19.64 -5.82 7.14
N ARG A 318 -19.47 -7.01 7.74
CA ARG A 318 -20.17 -8.23 7.35
C ARG A 318 -21.67 -8.11 7.54
N THR A 319 -22.14 -7.56 8.66
CA THR A 319 -23.57 -7.52 8.98
C THR A 319 -24.30 -6.42 8.20
N VAL A 320 -23.71 -5.23 8.10
CA VAL A 320 -24.34 -4.09 7.41
C VAL A 320 -24.44 -4.35 5.91
N TYR A 321 -23.35 -4.77 5.26
CA TYR A 321 -23.34 -4.99 3.81
C TYR A 321 -24.24 -6.17 3.41
N ARG A 322 -24.33 -7.20 4.27
CA ARG A 322 -25.22 -8.33 4.05
C ARG A 322 -26.70 -7.96 4.21
N MET A 323 -27.07 -7.18 5.23
CA MET A 323 -28.48 -6.96 5.57
C MET A 323 -29.11 -5.80 4.82
N ARG A 324 -28.36 -4.73 4.56
CA ARG A 324 -28.87 -3.47 3.99
C ARG A 324 -29.57 -3.62 2.64
N PRO A 325 -29.07 -4.42 1.67
CA PRO A 325 -29.77 -4.60 0.40
C PRO A 325 -31.12 -5.33 0.51
N TYR A 326 -31.39 -5.98 1.62
CA TYR A 326 -32.57 -6.81 1.83
C TYR A 326 -33.57 -6.26 2.87
N GLU A 327 -33.24 -5.14 3.54
CA GLU A 327 -34.07 -4.60 4.61
C GLU A 327 -35.50 -4.27 4.17
N LYS A 328 -36.50 -4.68 4.98
CA LYS A 328 -37.92 -4.35 4.74
C LYS A 328 -38.26 -2.91 5.09
N VAL A 329 -37.59 -2.38 6.10
CA VAL A 329 -37.76 -1.00 6.54
C VAL A 329 -36.49 -0.23 6.18
N PRO A 330 -36.53 0.65 5.17
CA PRO A 330 -35.37 1.41 4.73
C PRO A 330 -34.70 2.17 5.87
N GLY A 331 -33.39 1.98 6.01
CA GLY A 331 -32.58 2.63 7.06
C GLY A 331 -32.53 1.87 8.39
N SER A 332 -33.26 0.76 8.56
CA SER A 332 -33.25 -0.04 9.79
C SER A 332 -31.86 -0.61 10.11
N VAL A 333 -31.13 -1.05 9.09
CA VAL A 333 -29.76 -1.58 9.23
C VAL A 333 -28.80 -0.47 9.65
N ASN A 334 -28.89 0.71 9.04
CA ASN A 334 -28.07 1.86 9.42
C ASN A 334 -28.38 2.33 10.86
N ALA A 335 -29.64 2.35 11.27
CA ALA A 335 -30.03 2.68 12.64
C ALA A 335 -29.46 1.66 13.66
N MET A 336 -29.48 0.36 13.30
CA MET A 336 -28.88 -0.70 14.12
C MET A 336 -27.35 -0.55 14.21
N HIS A 337 -26.71 -0.20 13.09
CA HIS A 337 -25.27 0.08 13.07
C HIS A 337 -24.91 1.25 14.02
N GLU A 338 -25.61 2.35 13.94
CA GLU A 338 -25.38 3.52 14.82
C GLU A 338 -25.67 3.20 16.30
N LYS A 339 -26.67 2.37 16.60
CA LYS A 339 -26.92 1.87 17.95
C LYS A 339 -25.70 1.11 18.48
N TRP A 340 -25.24 0.10 17.73
CA TRP A 340 -24.16 -0.75 18.17
C TRP A 340 -22.78 -0.05 18.13
N LYS A 341 -22.55 0.85 17.20
CA LYS A 341 -21.36 1.70 17.14
C LYS A 341 -21.19 2.50 18.45
N ARG A 342 -22.29 3.06 18.98
CA ARG A 342 -22.27 3.74 20.28
C ARG A 342 -21.92 2.80 21.44
N ILE A 343 -22.46 1.58 21.45
CA ILE A 343 -22.20 0.57 22.48
C ILE A 343 -20.73 0.13 22.42
N CYS A 344 -20.20 -0.18 21.24
CA CYS A 344 -18.82 -0.58 21.03
C CYS A 344 -17.84 0.55 21.43
N ASN A 345 -18.11 1.80 21.06
CA ASN A 345 -17.32 2.95 21.49
C ASN A 345 -17.32 3.10 23.03
N ASN A 346 -18.46 2.88 23.70
CA ASN A 346 -18.52 2.91 25.14
C ASN A 346 -17.77 1.75 25.82
N ASP A 347 -17.72 0.58 25.17
CA ASP A 347 -16.90 -0.54 25.64
C ASP A 347 -15.39 -0.22 25.53
N LEU A 348 -14.96 0.31 24.40
CA LEU A 348 -13.56 0.69 24.13
C LEU A 348 -13.04 1.78 25.08
N LYS A 349 -13.90 2.63 25.64
CA LYS A 349 -13.55 3.61 26.65
C LYS A 349 -13.23 3.00 28.01
N ARG A 350 -13.70 1.78 28.28
CA ARG A 350 -13.49 1.08 29.56
C ARG A 350 -12.18 0.25 29.52
N ALA A 351 -11.79 -0.27 30.67
CA ALA A 351 -10.72 -1.27 30.72
C ALA A 351 -11.09 -2.50 29.88
N PRO A 352 -10.19 -3.06 29.08
CA PRO A 352 -10.48 -4.22 28.26
C PRO A 352 -10.99 -5.41 29.09
N SER A 353 -12.08 -6.03 28.62
CA SER A 353 -12.68 -7.24 29.24
C SER A 353 -13.17 -8.18 28.17
N MET A 354 -12.58 -9.38 28.11
CA MET A 354 -12.97 -10.41 27.14
C MET A 354 -14.39 -10.91 27.34
N THR A 355 -14.86 -10.99 28.60
CA THR A 355 -16.24 -11.41 28.89
C THR A 355 -17.25 -10.43 28.32
N ARG A 356 -17.07 -9.12 28.59
CA ARG A 356 -17.95 -8.06 28.07
C ARG A 356 -17.87 -7.98 26.54
N PHE A 357 -16.68 -8.03 25.97
CA PHE A 357 -16.44 -8.04 24.54
C PHE A 357 -17.20 -9.19 23.85
N ASN A 358 -17.06 -10.42 24.36
CA ASN A 358 -17.74 -11.59 23.81
C ASN A 358 -19.27 -11.49 23.92
N HIS A 359 -19.79 -10.84 24.96
CA HIS A 359 -21.22 -10.62 25.16
C HIS A 359 -21.76 -9.64 24.12
N ILE A 360 -21.08 -8.49 23.96
CA ILE A 360 -21.40 -7.47 22.98
C ILE A 360 -21.44 -8.06 21.56
N ILE A 361 -20.43 -8.85 21.18
CA ILE A 361 -20.37 -9.52 19.88
C ILE A 361 -21.60 -10.41 19.62
N LYS A 362 -21.93 -11.26 20.59
CA LYS A 362 -23.07 -12.18 20.46
C LYS A 362 -24.40 -11.44 20.31
N ASP A 363 -24.60 -10.42 21.15
CA ASP A 363 -25.84 -9.65 21.12
C ASP A 363 -25.95 -8.81 19.85
N MET A 364 -24.83 -8.21 19.40
CA MET A 364 -24.77 -7.45 18.16
C MET A 364 -25.14 -8.31 16.95
N ILE A 365 -24.48 -9.45 16.77
CA ILE A 365 -24.74 -10.36 15.65
C ILE A 365 -26.20 -10.85 15.70
N ARG A 366 -26.71 -11.22 16.88
CA ARG A 366 -28.11 -11.61 17.05
C ARG A 366 -29.08 -10.47 16.67
N ASP A 367 -28.81 -9.24 17.08
CA ASP A 367 -29.68 -8.10 16.76
C ASP A 367 -29.71 -7.83 15.26
N PHE A 368 -28.58 -7.92 14.56
CA PHE A 368 -28.52 -7.81 13.10
C PHE A 368 -29.24 -8.98 12.41
N ASP A 369 -29.07 -10.21 12.90
CA ASP A 369 -29.69 -11.43 12.35
C ASP A 369 -31.24 -11.42 12.46
N ASN A 370 -31.77 -10.62 13.39
CA ASN A 370 -33.20 -10.45 13.62
C ASN A 370 -33.81 -9.22 12.91
N ILE A 371 -33.04 -8.48 12.12
CA ILE A 371 -33.61 -7.37 11.32
C ILE A 371 -34.57 -7.97 10.27
N PRO A 372 -35.80 -7.45 10.14
CA PRO A 372 -36.73 -7.93 9.11
C PRO A 372 -36.21 -7.66 7.70
N ILE A 373 -36.02 -8.71 6.91
CA ILE A 373 -35.57 -8.64 5.52
C ILE A 373 -36.52 -9.35 4.58
N TYR A 374 -36.39 -9.08 3.28
CA TYR A 374 -37.04 -9.83 2.21
C TYR A 374 -36.25 -11.12 1.97
N GLU A 375 -36.69 -12.23 2.55
CA GLU A 375 -36.03 -13.54 2.48
C GLU A 375 -36.02 -14.16 1.07
N ASP A 376 -37.04 -13.82 0.26
CA ASP A 376 -37.24 -14.27 -1.12
C ASP A 376 -36.47 -13.42 -2.14
N LYS A 377 -35.88 -12.30 -1.72
CA LYS A 377 -35.14 -11.42 -2.61
C LYS A 377 -33.78 -12.05 -2.97
N VAL A 378 -33.60 -12.34 -4.25
CA VAL A 378 -32.36 -12.87 -4.80
C VAL A 378 -31.68 -11.77 -5.61
N ILE A 379 -30.48 -11.37 -5.19
CA ILE A 379 -29.64 -10.39 -5.88
C ILE A 379 -28.21 -10.94 -6.06
N PRO A 380 -27.47 -10.46 -7.05
CA PRO A 380 -26.09 -10.86 -7.23
C PRO A 380 -25.23 -10.49 -6.02
N ARG A 381 -24.39 -11.41 -5.58
CA ARG A 381 -23.38 -11.15 -4.56
C ARG A 381 -22.05 -10.84 -5.25
N VAL A 382 -21.39 -9.77 -4.83
CA VAL A 382 -20.15 -9.28 -5.44
C VAL A 382 -19.07 -9.16 -4.38
N GLY A 383 -18.03 -9.96 -4.49
CA GLY A 383 -16.84 -9.88 -3.67
C GLY A 383 -16.00 -8.65 -4.04
N ILE A 384 -15.50 -7.93 -3.03
CA ILE A 384 -14.57 -6.82 -3.20
C ILE A 384 -13.25 -7.20 -2.56
N VAL A 385 -12.22 -7.34 -3.38
CA VAL A 385 -10.84 -7.65 -2.98
C VAL A 385 -9.88 -6.64 -3.59
N GLY A 386 -8.61 -6.66 -3.22
CA GLY A 386 -7.62 -5.80 -3.85
C GLY A 386 -6.66 -5.14 -2.86
N GLU A 387 -6.07 -4.02 -3.26
CA GLU A 387 -5.16 -3.25 -2.41
C GLU A 387 -5.90 -2.69 -1.20
N ILE A 388 -5.30 -2.81 -0.04
CA ILE A 388 -5.96 -2.62 1.25
C ILE A 388 -6.62 -1.24 1.40
N LEU A 389 -5.96 -0.14 1.02
CA LEU A 389 -6.54 1.20 1.12
C LEU A 389 -7.64 1.38 0.08
N VAL A 390 -7.40 0.98 -1.18
CA VAL A 390 -8.39 1.10 -2.25
C VAL A 390 -9.62 0.24 -1.95
N LYS A 391 -9.43 -0.94 -1.35
CA LYS A 391 -10.54 -1.82 -0.95
C LYS A 391 -11.43 -1.18 0.12
N PHE A 392 -10.84 -0.64 1.18
CA PHE A 392 -11.58 -0.22 2.38
C PHE A 392 -11.98 1.26 2.42
N LEU A 393 -11.32 2.14 1.66
CA LEU A 393 -11.62 3.57 1.65
C LEU A 393 -12.59 3.92 0.53
N PRO A 394 -13.86 4.31 0.84
CA PRO A 394 -14.86 4.63 -0.19
C PRO A 394 -14.39 5.67 -1.20
N GLN A 395 -13.72 6.74 -0.74
CA GLN A 395 -13.15 7.77 -1.60
C GLN A 395 -12.14 7.21 -2.62
N ALA A 396 -11.39 6.17 -2.25
CA ALA A 396 -10.36 5.60 -3.12
C ALA A 396 -10.93 4.69 -4.22
N ASN A 397 -12.16 4.18 -4.04
CA ASN A 397 -12.82 3.24 -4.95
C ASN A 397 -14.14 3.77 -5.54
N ASN A 398 -14.35 5.09 -5.50
CA ASN A 398 -15.55 5.76 -5.99
C ASN A 398 -16.84 5.21 -5.37
N HIS A 399 -16.80 4.98 -4.04
CA HIS A 399 -17.94 4.47 -3.26
C HIS A 399 -18.50 3.16 -3.82
N LEU A 400 -17.62 2.19 -4.08
CA LEU A 400 -17.97 0.94 -4.76
C LEU A 400 -19.07 0.15 -4.05
N VAL A 401 -19.11 0.12 -2.72
CA VAL A 401 -20.17 -0.60 -1.97
C VAL A 401 -21.54 0.04 -2.24
N GLU A 402 -21.63 1.36 -2.12
CA GLU A 402 -22.85 2.11 -2.39
C GLU A 402 -23.27 2.00 -3.87
N LEU A 403 -22.30 1.94 -4.78
CA LEU A 403 -22.54 1.70 -6.20
C LEU A 403 -23.20 0.33 -6.42
N LEU A 404 -22.61 -0.73 -5.86
CA LEU A 404 -23.14 -2.09 -6.00
C LEU A 404 -24.57 -2.21 -5.45
N GLU A 405 -24.81 -1.65 -4.27
CA GLU A 405 -26.14 -1.63 -3.66
C GLU A 405 -27.17 -0.86 -4.49
N ARG A 406 -26.79 0.29 -5.05
CA ARG A 406 -27.64 1.09 -5.94
C ARG A 406 -27.96 0.35 -7.25
N GLU A 407 -27.04 -0.44 -7.76
CA GLU A 407 -27.24 -1.29 -8.95
C GLU A 407 -27.93 -2.63 -8.60
N GLY A 408 -28.36 -2.82 -7.35
CA GLY A 408 -29.13 -3.99 -6.92
C GLY A 408 -28.29 -5.23 -6.61
N ALA A 409 -27.07 -5.07 -6.15
CA ALA A 409 -26.18 -6.16 -5.74
C ALA A 409 -25.85 -6.10 -4.23
N GLU A 410 -25.42 -7.23 -3.66
CA GLU A 410 -24.87 -7.33 -2.31
C GLU A 410 -23.34 -7.25 -2.39
N ALA A 411 -22.73 -6.33 -1.66
CA ALA A 411 -21.28 -6.27 -1.51
C ALA A 411 -20.80 -7.25 -0.42
N VAL A 412 -19.78 -8.04 -0.73
CA VAL A 412 -19.12 -8.98 0.20
C VAL A 412 -17.66 -8.63 0.28
N MET A 413 -17.18 -8.28 1.47
CA MET A 413 -15.80 -7.85 1.67
C MET A 413 -15.12 -8.70 2.76
N PRO A 414 -13.94 -9.30 2.48
CA PRO A 414 -13.15 -10.00 3.48
C PRO A 414 -12.69 -9.08 4.61
N ASP A 415 -12.48 -9.66 5.79
CA ASP A 415 -12.18 -8.95 7.03
C ASP A 415 -10.84 -8.20 6.98
N MET A 416 -10.76 -7.06 7.66
CA MET A 416 -9.50 -6.33 7.83
C MET A 416 -8.52 -7.10 8.73
N LEU A 417 -9.01 -7.83 9.73
CA LEU A 417 -8.18 -8.63 10.62
C LEU A 417 -7.37 -9.69 9.87
N ASP A 418 -7.91 -10.23 8.76
CA ASP A 418 -7.25 -11.27 7.98
C ASP A 418 -5.93 -10.78 7.35
N PHE A 419 -5.83 -9.49 7.02
CA PHE A 419 -4.57 -8.90 6.56
C PHE A 419 -3.47 -8.94 7.65
N PHE A 420 -3.81 -8.71 8.90
CA PHE A 420 -2.84 -8.83 10.00
C PHE A 420 -2.45 -10.29 10.23
N LEU A 421 -3.39 -11.21 10.13
CA LEU A 421 -3.12 -12.65 10.19
C LEU A 421 -2.19 -13.10 9.06
N TYR A 422 -2.43 -12.62 7.84
CA TYR A 422 -1.55 -12.83 6.69
C TYR A 422 -0.12 -12.35 6.96
N CYS A 423 0.04 -11.12 7.46
CA CYS A 423 1.37 -10.58 7.77
C CYS A 423 2.15 -11.46 8.76
N LEU A 424 1.48 -12.00 9.78
CA LEU A 424 2.09 -12.92 10.73
C LEU A 424 2.37 -14.30 10.12
N TYR A 425 1.43 -14.81 9.32
CA TYR A 425 1.53 -16.14 8.70
C TYR A 425 2.71 -16.25 7.73
N ASN A 426 3.06 -15.17 7.06
CA ASN A 426 4.21 -15.07 6.15
C ASN A 426 5.55 -15.50 6.79
N SER A 427 5.67 -15.42 8.12
CA SER A 427 6.86 -15.85 8.85
C SER A 427 7.14 -17.35 8.72
N ASN A 428 6.11 -18.16 8.50
CA ASN A 428 6.24 -19.62 8.36
C ASN A 428 7.02 -19.98 7.08
N PHE A 429 6.60 -19.42 5.93
CA PHE A 429 7.31 -19.63 4.67
C PHE A 429 8.75 -19.13 4.73
N LYS A 430 8.98 -17.96 5.36
CA LYS A 430 10.32 -17.40 5.53
C LYS A 430 11.22 -18.29 6.36
N ALA A 431 10.70 -18.88 7.44
CA ALA A 431 11.45 -19.82 8.26
C ALA A 431 11.75 -21.13 7.53
N GLU A 432 10.79 -21.64 6.77
CA GLU A 432 10.91 -22.92 6.06
C GLU A 432 11.81 -22.81 4.81
N LYS A 433 11.61 -21.79 3.99
CA LYS A 433 12.23 -21.69 2.65
C LYS A 433 13.38 -20.70 2.57
N LEU A 434 13.43 -19.67 3.44
CA LEU A 434 14.41 -18.59 3.37
C LEU A 434 15.38 -18.58 4.56
N GLY A 435 15.34 -19.61 5.41
CA GLY A 435 16.28 -19.75 6.52
C GLY A 435 16.18 -18.65 7.61
N THR A 436 15.02 -17.98 7.72
CA THR A 436 14.82 -17.02 8.81
C THR A 436 14.54 -17.74 10.14
N SER A 437 14.56 -16.98 11.25
CA SER A 437 14.42 -17.55 12.60
C SER A 437 13.11 -18.33 12.81
N SER A 438 13.22 -19.63 13.07
CA SER A 438 12.09 -20.48 13.46
C SER A 438 11.47 -20.05 14.81
N ALA A 439 12.23 -19.39 15.69
CA ALA A 439 11.70 -18.83 16.93
C ALA A 439 10.78 -17.63 16.62
N ALA A 440 11.15 -16.77 15.68
CA ALA A 440 10.29 -15.68 15.23
C ALA A 440 8.99 -16.20 14.61
N ALA A 441 9.04 -17.24 13.77
CA ALA A 441 7.85 -17.87 13.21
C ALA A 441 6.93 -18.45 14.29
N ARG A 442 7.49 -19.09 15.31
CA ARG A 442 6.71 -19.57 16.47
C ARG A 442 6.02 -18.44 17.23
N MET A 443 6.72 -17.33 17.45
CA MET A 443 6.12 -16.14 18.08
C MET A 443 4.97 -15.55 17.24
N CYS A 444 5.13 -15.48 15.91
CA CYS A 444 4.06 -15.06 15.00
C CYS A 444 2.85 -16.01 15.07
N ASN A 445 3.06 -17.32 15.16
CA ASN A 445 1.97 -18.30 15.32
C ASN A 445 1.24 -18.16 16.67
N ILE A 446 1.94 -17.78 17.75
CA ILE A 446 1.29 -17.41 19.02
C ILE A 446 0.44 -16.15 18.82
N GLY A 447 0.93 -15.17 18.08
CA GLY A 447 0.17 -13.96 17.70
C GLY A 447 -1.09 -14.30 16.92
N ILE A 448 -0.99 -15.19 15.92
CA ILE A 448 -2.16 -15.70 15.17
C ILE A 448 -3.17 -16.35 16.12
N ALA A 449 -2.72 -17.24 17.01
CA ALA A 449 -3.61 -17.90 17.96
C ALA A 449 -4.30 -16.91 18.91
N ALA A 450 -3.61 -15.85 19.33
CA ALA A 450 -4.20 -14.79 20.16
C ALA A 450 -5.27 -13.99 19.42
N LEU A 451 -5.02 -13.59 18.15
CA LEU A 451 -6.00 -12.90 17.32
C LEU A 451 -7.22 -13.78 17.03
N GLU A 452 -7.02 -15.05 16.68
CA GLU A 452 -8.10 -16.02 16.49
C GLU A 452 -8.91 -16.28 17.78
N TYR A 453 -8.25 -16.27 18.93
CA TYR A 453 -8.95 -16.36 20.21
C TYR A 453 -9.89 -15.17 20.43
N MET A 454 -9.45 -13.95 20.09
CA MET A 454 -10.28 -12.76 20.18
C MET A 454 -11.47 -12.80 19.20
N ARG A 455 -11.28 -13.35 18.00
CA ARG A 455 -12.31 -13.52 16.97
C ARG A 455 -13.27 -14.71 17.23
N LYS A 456 -12.91 -15.60 18.15
CA LYS A 456 -13.65 -16.86 18.40
C LYS A 456 -15.14 -16.68 18.69
N ALA A 457 -15.49 -15.65 19.47
CA ALA A 457 -16.89 -15.37 19.80
C ALA A 457 -17.70 -14.96 18.57
N ALA A 458 -17.10 -14.15 17.69
CA ALA A 458 -17.72 -13.74 16.42
C ALA A 458 -17.91 -14.94 15.48
N ARG A 459 -16.89 -15.78 15.30
CA ARG A 459 -16.98 -17.01 14.49
C ARG A 459 -18.10 -17.92 14.97
N LYS A 460 -18.20 -18.12 16.29
CA LYS A 460 -19.27 -18.96 16.88
C LYS A 460 -20.65 -18.34 16.67
N ALA A 461 -20.79 -17.04 16.86
CA ALA A 461 -22.08 -16.35 16.68
C ALA A 461 -22.52 -16.35 15.21
N PHE A 462 -21.60 -16.08 14.27
CA PHE A 462 -21.88 -16.18 12.84
C PHE A 462 -22.27 -17.60 12.41
N ALA A 463 -21.60 -18.64 12.92
CA ALA A 463 -21.95 -20.03 12.61
C ALA A 463 -23.34 -20.45 13.13
N GLN A 464 -23.91 -19.71 14.09
CA GLN A 464 -25.24 -19.93 14.64
C GLN A 464 -26.31 -19.03 14.06
N SER A 465 -25.93 -18.05 13.23
CA SER A 465 -26.85 -17.10 12.59
C SER A 465 -27.51 -17.71 11.36
N LYS A 466 -28.65 -17.10 10.95
CA LYS A 466 -29.38 -17.50 9.75
C LYS A 466 -28.80 -16.87 8.47
N HIS A 467 -28.22 -15.68 8.60
CA HIS A 467 -27.90 -14.84 7.43
C HIS A 467 -26.40 -14.63 7.21
N PHE A 468 -25.54 -15.00 8.19
CA PHE A 468 -24.11 -14.71 8.12
C PHE A 468 -23.29 -16.00 8.12
N THR A 469 -22.11 -15.92 7.49
CA THR A 469 -21.12 -16.97 7.48
C THR A 469 -19.89 -16.55 8.30
N PRO A 470 -19.24 -17.48 9.06
CA PRO A 470 -18.04 -17.16 9.79
C PRO A 470 -16.87 -16.86 8.82
N PRO A 471 -15.92 -15.99 9.20
CA PRO A 471 -14.70 -15.77 8.43
C PRO A 471 -13.86 -17.06 8.36
N ALA A 472 -13.18 -17.26 7.25
CA ALA A 472 -12.27 -18.38 7.03
C ALA A 472 -11.02 -18.29 7.95
N ASP A 473 -10.30 -19.40 8.10
CA ASP A 473 -8.99 -19.40 8.77
C ASP A 473 -7.91 -19.01 7.76
N ILE A 474 -6.90 -18.27 8.21
CA ILE A 474 -5.78 -17.84 7.34
C ILE A 474 -5.05 -19.01 6.71
N ARG A 475 -5.05 -20.18 7.38
CA ARG A 475 -4.46 -21.43 6.86
C ARG A 475 -5.26 -21.99 5.68
N ASP A 476 -6.57 -21.78 5.68
CA ASP A 476 -7.42 -22.24 4.56
C ASP A 476 -7.26 -21.30 3.38
N LEU A 477 -7.15 -19.97 3.61
CA LEU A 477 -6.81 -19.02 2.55
C LEU A 477 -5.46 -19.38 1.90
N ALA A 478 -4.46 -19.74 2.69
CA ALA A 478 -3.16 -20.17 2.17
C ALA A 478 -3.27 -21.43 1.30
N LYS A 479 -4.07 -22.42 1.71
CA LYS A 479 -4.33 -23.64 0.93
C LYS A 479 -5.07 -23.34 -0.38
N TYR A 480 -5.99 -22.37 -0.36
CA TYR A 480 -6.72 -21.96 -1.56
C TYR A 480 -5.82 -21.21 -2.56
N ALA A 481 -4.88 -20.41 -2.05
CA ALA A 481 -3.96 -19.64 -2.90
C ALA A 481 -2.85 -20.51 -3.52
N ASP A 482 -2.28 -21.45 -2.76
CA ASP A 482 -1.05 -22.18 -3.10
C ASP A 482 -1.07 -22.90 -4.45
N PRO A 483 -2.19 -23.50 -4.91
CA PRO A 483 -2.27 -24.12 -6.24
C PRO A 483 -2.18 -23.13 -7.41
N LEU A 484 -2.50 -21.85 -7.18
CA LEU A 484 -2.55 -20.81 -8.20
C LEU A 484 -1.32 -19.91 -8.16
N VAL A 485 -0.86 -19.58 -6.95
CA VAL A 485 0.30 -18.71 -6.72
C VAL A 485 1.02 -19.14 -5.46
N SER A 486 2.34 -19.31 -5.55
CA SER A 486 3.13 -19.67 -4.37
C SER A 486 2.92 -18.67 -3.23
N ILE A 487 2.74 -19.20 -2.00
CA ILE A 487 2.67 -18.39 -0.76
C ILE A 487 3.98 -17.65 -0.45
N GLY A 488 5.03 -17.83 -1.25
CA GLY A 488 6.23 -17.00 -1.27
C GLY A 488 6.04 -15.61 -1.87
N ASN A 489 4.94 -15.36 -2.57
CA ASN A 489 4.56 -14.02 -3.06
C ASN A 489 4.00 -13.18 -1.90
N GLN A 490 4.86 -12.53 -1.13
CA GLN A 490 4.55 -11.88 0.15
C GLN A 490 4.67 -10.34 0.11
N THR A 491 4.80 -9.75 -1.09
CA THR A 491 4.90 -8.30 -1.24
C THR A 491 3.50 -7.68 -1.33
N GLY A 492 3.24 -6.65 -0.53
CA GLY A 492 1.89 -6.06 -0.41
C GLY A 492 0.89 -7.08 0.13
N GLU A 493 -0.25 -7.21 -0.51
CA GLU A 493 -1.27 -8.23 -0.22
C GLU A 493 -0.79 -9.63 -0.59
N GLY A 494 0.11 -9.75 -1.57
CA GLY A 494 0.74 -11.00 -1.96
C GLY A 494 -0.26 -12.13 -2.22
N TRP A 495 0.10 -13.38 -1.88
CA TRP A 495 -0.75 -14.56 -2.05
C TRP A 495 -2.12 -14.44 -1.37
N PHE A 496 -2.23 -13.60 -0.35
CA PHE A 496 -3.46 -13.37 0.40
C PHE A 496 -4.59 -12.87 -0.50
N LEU A 497 -4.30 -11.98 -1.45
CA LEU A 497 -5.28 -11.49 -2.42
C LEU A 497 -5.87 -12.63 -3.28
N THR A 498 -5.03 -13.55 -3.75
CA THR A 498 -5.50 -14.76 -4.45
C THR A 498 -6.34 -15.63 -3.51
N GLY A 499 -5.91 -15.78 -2.26
CA GLY A 499 -6.63 -16.52 -1.23
C GLY A 499 -8.02 -15.94 -0.95
N GLU A 500 -8.16 -14.61 -0.87
CA GLU A 500 -9.46 -13.93 -0.72
C GLU A 500 -10.39 -14.19 -1.92
N ILE A 501 -9.87 -14.12 -3.15
CA ILE A 501 -10.67 -14.43 -4.36
C ILE A 501 -11.20 -15.86 -4.28
N MET A 502 -10.34 -16.80 -3.94
CA MET A 502 -10.70 -18.21 -3.87
C MET A 502 -11.66 -18.53 -2.72
N GLU A 503 -11.50 -17.89 -1.56
CA GLU A 503 -12.44 -18.01 -0.43
C GLU A 503 -13.83 -17.54 -0.82
N LEU A 504 -13.93 -16.40 -1.52
CA LEU A 504 -15.20 -15.88 -2.03
C LEU A 504 -15.88 -16.88 -2.99
N ILE A 505 -15.13 -17.42 -3.96
CA ILE A 505 -15.66 -18.42 -4.91
C ILE A 505 -16.15 -19.67 -4.18
N HIS A 506 -15.34 -20.22 -3.25
CA HIS A 506 -15.74 -21.40 -2.45
C HIS A 506 -16.94 -21.14 -1.53
N SER A 507 -17.19 -19.88 -1.16
CA SER A 507 -18.38 -19.46 -0.40
C SER A 507 -19.59 -19.13 -1.29
N GLY A 508 -19.49 -19.38 -2.61
CA GLY A 508 -20.56 -19.13 -3.58
C GLY A 508 -20.68 -17.67 -4.04
N VAL A 509 -19.64 -16.85 -3.84
CA VAL A 509 -19.56 -15.48 -4.33
C VAL A 509 -18.69 -15.47 -5.60
N ASN A 510 -19.30 -15.81 -6.73
CA ASN A 510 -18.58 -15.99 -7.99
C ASN A 510 -18.30 -14.68 -8.74
N ASN A 511 -18.97 -13.58 -8.41
CA ASN A 511 -18.69 -12.27 -8.97
C ASN A 511 -17.68 -11.55 -8.07
N VAL A 512 -16.52 -11.16 -8.61
CA VAL A 512 -15.46 -10.53 -7.81
C VAL A 512 -14.89 -9.31 -8.54
N VAL A 513 -14.83 -8.18 -7.85
CA VAL A 513 -14.13 -6.97 -8.26
C VAL A 513 -12.80 -6.89 -7.51
N CYS A 514 -11.70 -6.99 -8.24
CA CYS A 514 -10.37 -6.75 -7.71
C CYS A 514 -10.04 -5.25 -7.90
N THR A 515 -10.09 -4.48 -6.81
CA THR A 515 -9.78 -3.06 -6.81
C THR A 515 -8.27 -2.86 -6.63
N GLN A 516 -7.63 -2.22 -7.59
CA GLN A 516 -6.18 -2.10 -7.56
C GLN A 516 -5.71 -0.71 -8.01
N PRO A 517 -4.61 -0.19 -7.43
CA PRO A 517 -3.94 0.98 -8.00
C PRO A 517 -3.34 0.62 -9.36
N PHE A 518 -3.42 1.53 -10.32
CA PHE A 518 -2.69 1.36 -11.57
C PHE A 518 -1.18 1.18 -11.28
N GLY A 519 -0.54 0.24 -11.97
CA GLY A 519 0.88 -0.05 -11.79
C GLY A 519 1.25 -0.71 -10.44
N CYS A 520 0.27 -1.19 -9.68
CA CYS A 520 0.54 -1.94 -8.45
C CYS A 520 1.04 -3.35 -8.78
N LEU A 521 2.37 -3.55 -8.73
CA LEU A 521 2.99 -4.83 -9.09
C LEU A 521 2.41 -6.03 -8.34
N PRO A 522 2.30 -6.04 -6.98
CA PRO A 522 1.70 -7.17 -6.29
C PRO A 522 0.30 -7.50 -6.77
N ASN A 523 -0.58 -6.52 -6.88
CA ASN A 523 -1.97 -6.73 -7.29
C ASN A 523 -2.07 -7.21 -8.76
N HIS A 524 -1.19 -6.74 -9.65
CA HIS A 524 -1.16 -7.21 -11.03
C HIS A 524 -0.73 -8.69 -11.13
N ILE A 525 0.21 -9.13 -10.29
CA ILE A 525 0.68 -10.52 -10.29
C ILE A 525 -0.36 -11.44 -9.65
N VAL A 526 -0.72 -11.19 -8.39
CA VAL A 526 -1.50 -12.13 -7.58
C VAL A 526 -3.02 -11.89 -7.64
N GLY A 527 -3.46 -10.76 -8.18
CA GLY A 527 -4.87 -10.46 -8.45
C GLY A 527 -5.20 -10.65 -9.92
N LYS A 528 -4.78 -9.71 -10.78
CA LYS A 528 -5.11 -9.71 -12.20
C LYS A 528 -4.47 -10.88 -12.96
N GLY A 529 -3.22 -11.24 -12.64
CA GLY A 529 -2.47 -12.28 -13.36
C GLY A 529 -3.05 -13.67 -13.20
N VAL A 530 -3.73 -13.98 -12.10
CA VAL A 530 -4.32 -15.29 -11.82
C VAL A 530 -5.75 -15.44 -12.37
N ILE A 531 -6.39 -14.38 -12.84
CA ILE A 531 -7.82 -14.40 -13.25
C ILE A 531 -8.07 -15.44 -14.36
N LYS A 532 -7.17 -15.54 -15.34
CA LYS A 532 -7.32 -16.50 -16.45
C LYS A 532 -7.33 -17.94 -15.94
N GLU A 533 -6.42 -18.27 -15.02
CA GLU A 533 -6.34 -19.62 -14.46
C GLU A 533 -7.52 -19.92 -13.54
N ILE A 534 -7.96 -18.95 -12.73
CA ILE A 534 -9.16 -19.13 -11.91
C ILE A 534 -10.38 -19.42 -12.78
N ARG A 535 -10.60 -18.66 -13.86
CA ARG A 535 -11.70 -18.90 -14.80
C ARG A 535 -11.62 -20.24 -15.50
N HIS A 536 -10.42 -20.75 -15.74
CA HIS A 536 -10.23 -22.08 -16.31
C HIS A 536 -10.65 -23.18 -15.33
N GLN A 537 -10.30 -23.04 -14.04
CA GLN A 537 -10.67 -24.00 -13.00
C GLN A 537 -12.12 -23.82 -12.50
N TYR A 538 -12.63 -22.59 -12.50
CA TYR A 538 -13.97 -22.19 -12.04
C TYR A 538 -14.67 -21.38 -13.13
N PRO A 539 -15.23 -22.03 -14.16
CA PRO A 539 -15.81 -21.34 -15.33
C PRO A 539 -16.99 -20.41 -15.01
N GLU A 540 -17.67 -20.64 -13.87
CA GLU A 540 -18.74 -19.80 -13.37
C GLU A 540 -18.27 -18.50 -12.72
N SER A 541 -16.96 -18.35 -12.51
CA SER A 541 -16.40 -17.15 -11.89
C SER A 541 -16.40 -15.96 -12.84
N ASN A 542 -16.93 -14.84 -12.35
CA ASN A 542 -17.03 -13.57 -13.07
C ASN A 542 -16.15 -12.52 -12.36
N ILE A 543 -14.87 -12.52 -12.68
CA ILE A 543 -13.87 -11.70 -12.00
C ILE A 543 -13.41 -10.57 -12.91
N ILE A 544 -13.41 -9.34 -12.40
CA ILE A 544 -12.81 -8.18 -13.07
C ILE A 544 -11.77 -7.51 -12.21
N ALA A 545 -10.71 -7.00 -12.84
CA ALA A 545 -9.77 -6.10 -12.19
C ALA A 545 -10.08 -4.66 -12.62
N VAL A 546 -10.22 -3.77 -11.65
CA VAL A 546 -10.49 -2.34 -11.89
C VAL A 546 -9.32 -1.53 -11.36
N ASP A 547 -8.66 -0.83 -12.27
CA ASP A 547 -7.53 0.03 -11.93
C ASP A 547 -8.02 1.42 -11.47
N TYR A 548 -7.49 1.89 -10.34
CA TYR A 548 -7.73 3.23 -9.78
C TYR A 548 -6.46 4.06 -9.86
N ASP A 549 -6.60 5.28 -10.37
CA ASP A 549 -5.51 6.22 -10.59
C ASP A 549 -6.09 7.63 -10.71
N PRO A 550 -5.35 8.70 -10.35
CA PRO A 550 -5.85 10.07 -10.51
C PRO A 550 -6.27 10.44 -11.92
N GLY A 551 -5.62 9.84 -12.93
CA GLY A 551 -5.93 10.04 -14.34
C GLY A 551 -6.95 9.06 -14.91
N ALA A 552 -7.39 8.07 -14.14
CA ALA A 552 -8.33 7.07 -14.63
C ALA A 552 -9.76 7.63 -14.76
N SER A 553 -10.42 7.24 -15.84
CA SER A 553 -11.81 7.63 -16.07
C SER A 553 -12.76 6.88 -15.14
N GLU A 554 -13.41 7.59 -14.21
CA GLU A 554 -14.46 7.04 -13.35
C GLU A 554 -15.58 6.38 -14.17
N VAL A 555 -15.94 6.96 -15.31
CA VAL A 555 -16.94 6.41 -16.23
C VAL A 555 -16.54 5.03 -16.74
N ASN A 556 -15.26 4.84 -17.10
CA ASN A 556 -14.77 3.55 -17.57
C ASN A 556 -14.78 2.50 -16.46
N GLN A 557 -14.41 2.88 -15.23
CA GLN A 557 -14.49 2.01 -14.05
C GLN A 557 -15.93 1.58 -13.79
N LEU A 558 -16.87 2.53 -13.77
CA LEU A 558 -18.30 2.30 -13.60
C LEU A 558 -18.86 1.37 -14.70
N ASN A 559 -18.52 1.61 -15.95
CA ASN A 559 -18.99 0.79 -17.08
C ASN A 559 -18.51 -0.66 -16.98
N ARG A 560 -17.26 -0.88 -16.54
CA ARG A 560 -16.74 -2.24 -16.32
C ARG A 560 -17.48 -2.98 -15.21
N ILE A 561 -17.80 -2.29 -14.11
CA ILE A 561 -18.58 -2.86 -13.00
C ILE A 561 -20.01 -3.17 -13.47
N LYS A 562 -20.67 -2.25 -14.17
CA LYS A 562 -22.01 -2.47 -14.71
C LYS A 562 -22.06 -3.63 -15.72
N LEU A 563 -21.04 -3.76 -16.57
CA LEU A 563 -20.95 -4.88 -17.50
C LEU A 563 -20.82 -6.23 -16.76
N MET A 564 -20.02 -6.28 -15.69
CA MET A 564 -19.93 -7.47 -14.84
C MET A 564 -21.29 -7.78 -14.20
N LEU A 565 -21.98 -6.78 -13.65
CA LEU A 565 -23.31 -6.97 -13.05
C LEU A 565 -24.35 -7.44 -14.07
N ALA A 566 -24.31 -6.95 -15.30
CA ALA A 566 -25.21 -7.38 -16.37
C ALA A 566 -25.04 -8.86 -16.73
N THR A 567 -23.86 -9.43 -16.55
CA THR A 567 -23.57 -10.86 -16.80
C THR A 567 -23.84 -11.75 -15.58
N ALA A 568 -23.90 -11.17 -14.37
CA ALA A 568 -24.08 -11.90 -13.12
C ALA A 568 -25.41 -12.70 -13.03
N PRO A 569 -26.59 -12.19 -13.43
CA PRO A 569 -27.84 -12.95 -13.44
C PRO A 569 -27.84 -14.13 -14.43
N VAL A 570 -27.12 -14.00 -15.54
CA VAL A 570 -27.03 -15.06 -16.57
C VAL A 570 -26.27 -16.26 -16.03
N SER A 571 -25.19 -16.04 -15.32
CA SER A 571 -24.43 -17.12 -14.65
C SER A 571 -25.30 -17.87 -13.63
N TYR A 572 -26.16 -17.17 -12.90
CA TYR A 572 -27.05 -17.76 -11.90
C TYR A 572 -28.16 -18.61 -12.54
N THR A 573 -28.73 -18.21 -13.67
CA THR A 573 -29.71 -18.98 -14.43
C THR A 573 -29.14 -20.25 -15.03
N HIS A 574 -27.91 -20.23 -15.50
CA HIS A 574 -27.22 -21.43 -16.00
C HIS A 574 -26.99 -22.48 -14.92
N LEU A 575 -26.61 -22.08 -13.70
CA LEU A 575 -26.44 -23.00 -12.56
C LEU A 575 -27.76 -23.68 -12.18
N ARG A 576 -28.90 -22.94 -12.11
CA ARG A 576 -30.24 -23.52 -11.87
C ARG A 576 -30.69 -24.47 -12.99
N ALA A 577 -30.40 -24.15 -14.25
CA ALA A 577 -30.74 -25.03 -15.37
C ALA A 577 -29.96 -26.35 -15.32
N HIS A 578 -28.71 -26.34 -14.84
CA HIS A 578 -27.89 -27.54 -14.61
C HIS A 578 -28.37 -28.40 -13.42
N GLU A 579 -28.84 -27.75 -12.33
CA GLU A 579 -29.40 -28.48 -11.18
C GLU A 579 -30.72 -29.14 -11.51
N THR A 580 -31.61 -28.47 -12.25
CA THR A 580 -32.88 -29.06 -12.70
C THR A 580 -32.68 -30.14 -13.77
N GLY A 581 -31.62 -30.10 -14.57
CA GLY A 581 -31.28 -31.13 -15.55
C GLY A 581 -30.66 -32.40 -14.97
N ARG A 582 -30.18 -32.38 -13.71
CA ARG A 582 -29.66 -33.57 -13.01
C ARG A 582 -30.74 -34.35 -12.23
N ASN A 583 -31.92 -33.78 -12.08
CA ASN A 583 -33.07 -34.36 -11.39
C ASN A 583 -34.19 -34.81 -12.35
N LEU A 584 -33.94 -34.87 -13.65
CA LEU A 584 -34.74 -35.52 -14.69
C LEU A 584 -33.88 -36.63 -15.35
#